data_f73afe61a2e3c47828b5deebd471fe9e
#
_entry.id   f73afe61a2e3c47828b5deebd471fe9e
#
_cell.length_a   1.000
_cell.length_b   1.000
_cell.length_c   1.000
_cell.angle_alpha   90.00
_cell.angle_beta   90.00
_cell.angle_gamma   90.00
#
_symmetry.space_group_name_H-M   'P 1'
#
loop_
_entity.id
_entity.type
_entity.pdbx_description
1 polymer ?
#
loop_
_entity_poly.entity_id
_entity_poly.type
_entity_poly.pdbx_seq_one_letter_code
_entity_poly.pdbx_strand_id
1 'polypeptide(L)'
;MKITRFITSVALAAALGACGTIEPASRGTTEPAALGTAIQALPAAAAPRYAVKGVTVRVPETLKVSEANLYYPIADIVWRGDPRGDRYAQVRTIFDTALARGTAAMASGTPVLVDVEVTRFHALTEKARYSVGGTYSMQFLLTVRDARTGAIIDGPREVVADTPAAGGERALAEEARGLTPKVVVTTRLAEVIATELTRPPGQVAPKRTVLSALVRPAE
;
A
#
# COMPACT_ATOMS: atom_id res chain seq x y z
N MET A 1 35.37 -49.74 -11.49
CA MET A 1 36.10 -49.71 -12.78
C MET A 1 36.29 -48.24 -13.11
N LYS A 2 37.53 -47.78 -12.81
CA LYS A 2 38.48 -46.99 -13.64
C LYS A 2 37.93 -45.69 -14.20
N ILE A 3 38.26 -44.50 -13.59
CA ILE A 3 39.42 -43.62 -13.93
C ILE A 3 39.18 -42.94 -15.30
N THR A 4 39.13 -41.57 -15.36
CA THR A 4 40.28 -40.76 -15.75
C THR A 4 40.00 -39.26 -15.59
N ARG A 5 40.94 -38.57 -14.93
CA ARG A 5 41.14 -37.11 -14.85
C ARG A 5 41.66 -36.60 -16.19
N PHE A 6 41.30 -35.37 -16.56
CA PHE A 6 42.17 -34.52 -17.40
C PHE A 6 42.16 -33.09 -16.88
N ILE A 7 43.37 -32.69 -16.45
CA ILE A 7 43.80 -31.32 -16.17
C ILE A 7 44.45 -30.84 -17.47
N THR A 8 44.12 -29.61 -17.90
CA THR A 8 44.96 -28.85 -18.81
C THR A 8 44.97 -27.38 -18.43
N SER A 9 46.14 -26.98 -17.94
CA SER A 9 46.59 -25.58 -17.78
C SER A 9 47.25 -25.12 -19.07
N VAL A 10 47.19 -23.82 -19.44
CA VAL A 10 48.17 -23.07 -20.29
C VAL A 10 47.63 -21.66 -20.36
N ALA A 11 48.23 -20.64 -19.95
CA ALA A 11 49.47 -19.86 -20.02
C ALA A 11 49.17 -18.48 -20.60
N LEU A 12 49.40 -17.50 -19.82
CA LEU A 12 50.14 -16.25 -19.85
C LEU A 12 50.54 -15.71 -21.23
N ALA A 13 50.11 -14.47 -21.56
CA ALA A 13 50.85 -13.60 -22.47
C ALA A 13 50.70 -12.13 -22.03
N ALA A 14 51.84 -11.55 -21.63
CA ALA A 14 52.06 -10.14 -21.43
C ALA A 14 52.38 -9.45 -22.75
N ALA A 15 51.91 -8.25 -22.99
CA ALA A 15 52.46 -7.34 -24.00
C ALA A 15 52.56 -5.92 -23.44
N LEU A 16 53.80 -5.48 -23.28
CA LEU A 16 54.25 -4.12 -23.02
C LEU A 16 54.26 -3.30 -24.33
N GLY A 17 54.03 -2.00 -24.18
CA GLY A 17 54.46 -0.98 -25.17
C GLY A 17 53.41 0.11 -25.40
N ALA A 18 53.60 1.34 -24.96
CA ALA A 18 54.38 2.34 -25.64
C ALA A 18 54.35 3.66 -24.87
N CYS A 19 55.51 4.27 -24.74
CA CYS A 19 55.77 5.63 -24.28
C CYS A 19 55.16 6.69 -25.24
N GLY A 20 54.52 7.72 -24.70
CA GLY A 20 54.09 8.91 -25.42
C GLY A 20 54.28 10.14 -24.53
N THR A 21 55.33 10.86 -24.86
CA THR A 21 55.74 12.28 -24.65
C THR A 21 55.00 13.16 -23.64
N ILE A 22 55.83 13.68 -22.74
CA ILE A 22 55.57 14.75 -21.76
C ILE A 22 55.57 16.10 -22.48
N GLU A 23 54.51 16.87 -22.40
CA GLU A 23 54.54 18.32 -22.65
C GLU A 23 54.21 19.08 -21.37
N PRO A 24 55.03 20.05 -20.93
CA PRO A 24 54.75 20.83 -19.73
C PRO A 24 53.85 22.01 -20.05
N ALA A 25 52.60 21.93 -19.63
CA ALA A 25 51.69 23.07 -19.68
C ALA A 25 51.45 23.67 -18.30
N SER A 26 51.93 24.87 -18.19
CA SER A 26 51.46 26.03 -17.42
C SER A 26 50.73 25.81 -16.09
N ARG A 27 51.32 26.40 -15.03
CA ARG A 27 50.77 26.63 -13.72
C ARG A 27 49.51 27.48 -13.79
N GLY A 28 48.36 26.85 -13.62
CA GLY A 28 47.15 27.51 -13.15
C GLY A 28 46.92 27.04 -11.71
N THR A 29 46.97 27.95 -10.76
CA THR A 29 46.55 27.74 -9.39
C THR A 29 45.04 27.50 -9.38
N THR A 30 44.64 26.25 -9.36
CA THR A 30 43.24 25.88 -9.11
C THR A 30 43.14 25.44 -7.66
N GLU A 31 42.42 26.24 -6.89
CA GLU A 31 41.95 25.85 -5.54
C GLU A 31 41.32 24.47 -5.61
N PRO A 32 41.52 23.61 -4.58
CA PRO A 32 40.80 22.35 -4.51
C PRO A 32 39.32 22.66 -4.31
N ALA A 33 38.53 22.49 -5.39
CA ALA A 33 37.09 22.46 -5.28
C ALA A 33 36.73 21.34 -4.27
N ALA A 34 36.31 21.77 -3.08
CA ALA A 34 35.72 20.88 -2.12
C ALA A 34 34.57 20.16 -2.78
N LEU A 35 34.73 18.90 -3.05
CA LEU A 35 33.64 17.97 -3.37
C LEU A 35 32.75 17.90 -2.12
N GLY A 36 31.95 18.95 -1.91
CA GLY A 36 30.82 18.92 -1.02
C GLY A 36 29.86 17.88 -1.58
N THR A 37 29.93 16.70 -1.03
CA THR A 37 28.86 15.71 -1.16
C THR A 37 27.61 16.38 -0.61
N ALA A 38 26.83 17.01 -1.48
CA ALA A 38 25.48 17.42 -1.15
C ALA A 38 24.72 16.15 -0.85
N ILE A 39 24.71 15.75 0.42
CA ILE A 39 23.72 14.81 0.94
C ILE A 39 22.40 15.53 0.70
N GLN A 40 21.73 15.18 -0.41
CA GLN A 40 20.35 15.59 -0.61
C GLN A 40 19.58 14.98 0.57
N ALA A 41 19.28 15.83 1.55
CA ALA A 41 18.39 15.47 2.63
C ALA A 41 17.10 14.96 1.96
N LEU A 42 16.76 13.70 2.21
CA LEU A 42 15.46 13.17 1.85
C LEU A 42 14.43 14.19 2.34
N PRO A 43 13.44 14.57 1.50
CA PRO A 43 12.43 15.53 1.92
C PRO A 43 11.85 15.04 3.24
N ALA A 44 11.99 15.85 4.29
CA ALA A 44 11.42 15.58 5.59
C ALA A 44 9.93 15.26 5.36
N ALA A 45 9.47 14.12 5.84
CA ALA A 45 8.06 13.76 5.72
C ALA A 45 7.23 14.93 6.21
N ALA A 46 6.37 15.47 5.35
CA ALA A 46 5.57 16.64 5.70
C ALA A 46 4.83 16.37 7.01
N ALA A 47 4.87 17.32 7.93
CA ALA A 47 4.18 17.18 9.22
C ALA A 47 2.71 16.85 9.00
N PRO A 48 2.10 15.97 9.81
CA PRO A 48 0.70 15.61 9.66
C PRO A 48 -0.17 16.86 9.67
N ARG A 49 -1.10 16.94 8.72
CA ARG A 49 -2.07 18.04 8.64
C ARG A 49 -3.03 18.03 9.83
N TYR A 50 -3.38 16.86 10.29
CA TYR A 50 -4.38 16.62 11.32
C TYR A 50 -3.79 15.94 12.55
N ALA A 51 -4.26 16.38 13.72
CA ALA A 51 -4.13 15.64 14.98
C ALA A 51 -5.43 14.90 15.24
N VAL A 52 -5.48 13.62 14.91
CA VAL A 52 -6.70 12.81 15.07
C VAL A 52 -6.96 12.55 16.55
N LYS A 53 -8.09 13.06 17.07
CA LYS A 53 -8.50 12.95 18.48
C LYS A 53 -9.51 11.83 18.71
N GLY A 54 -10.20 11.40 17.66
CA GLY A 54 -11.16 10.31 17.74
C GLY A 54 -11.54 9.81 16.36
N VAL A 55 -11.98 8.56 16.31
CA VAL A 55 -12.46 7.91 15.09
C VAL A 55 -13.80 7.26 15.37
N THR A 56 -14.71 7.28 14.38
CA THR A 56 -16.01 6.61 14.44
C THR A 56 -16.19 5.77 13.18
N VAL A 57 -16.56 4.51 13.36
CA VAL A 57 -16.90 3.61 12.25
C VAL A 57 -18.38 3.26 12.31
N ARG A 58 -19.08 3.48 11.21
CA ARG A 58 -20.44 3.04 11.00
C ARG A 58 -20.49 2.02 9.88
N VAL A 59 -21.10 0.88 10.16
CA VAL A 59 -21.45 -0.13 9.16
C VAL A 59 -22.96 -0.24 9.14
N PRO A 60 -23.65 0.35 8.11
CA PRO A 60 -25.10 0.36 8.07
C PRO A 60 -25.69 -1.05 7.94
N GLU A 61 -26.70 -1.38 8.74
CA GLU A 61 -27.42 -2.66 8.67
C GLU A 61 -28.27 -2.81 7.39
N THR A 62 -28.41 -1.72 6.62
CA THR A 62 -29.03 -1.73 5.30
C THR A 62 -28.18 -2.41 4.23
N LEU A 63 -26.86 -2.57 4.48
CA LEU A 63 -25.96 -3.29 3.58
C LEU A 63 -26.33 -4.78 3.55
N LYS A 64 -26.50 -5.33 2.35
CA LYS A 64 -26.84 -6.73 2.17
C LYS A 64 -25.64 -7.63 2.42
N VAL A 65 -25.77 -8.56 3.37
CA VAL A 65 -24.76 -9.60 3.65
C VAL A 65 -25.08 -10.85 2.84
N SER A 66 -24.06 -11.50 2.30
CA SER A 66 -24.19 -12.82 1.68
C SER A 66 -23.24 -13.84 2.28
N GLU A 67 -23.80 -15.00 2.60
CA GLU A 67 -23.07 -16.21 3.01
C GLU A 67 -22.96 -17.23 1.86
N ALA A 68 -23.40 -16.88 0.63
CA ALA A 68 -23.33 -17.78 -0.51
C ALA A 68 -21.87 -17.96 -0.97
N ASN A 69 -21.45 -19.22 -1.14
CA ASN A 69 -20.12 -19.55 -1.67
C ASN A 69 -20.14 -19.61 -3.20
N LEU A 70 -20.45 -18.49 -3.84
CA LEU A 70 -20.42 -18.28 -5.28
C LEU A 70 -19.14 -17.57 -5.68
N TYR A 71 -18.79 -17.57 -6.98
CA TYR A 71 -17.64 -16.77 -7.44
C TYR A 71 -17.83 -15.29 -7.18
N TYR A 72 -19.04 -14.78 -7.36
CA TYR A 72 -19.40 -13.40 -7.10
C TYR A 72 -20.84 -13.28 -6.56
N PRO A 73 -21.03 -13.31 -5.23
CA PRO A 73 -22.34 -13.08 -4.64
C PRO A 73 -22.81 -11.64 -4.88
N ILE A 74 -24.11 -11.46 -5.16
CA ILE A 74 -24.72 -10.13 -5.28
C ILE A 74 -25.04 -9.62 -3.87
N ALA A 75 -24.09 -8.92 -3.27
CA ALA A 75 -24.19 -8.37 -1.91
C ALA A 75 -23.24 -7.19 -1.72
N ASP A 76 -23.46 -6.41 -0.66
CA ASP A 76 -22.58 -5.31 -0.26
C ASP A 76 -21.47 -5.80 0.67
N ILE A 77 -21.80 -6.76 1.54
CA ILE A 77 -20.84 -7.39 2.45
C ILE A 77 -20.70 -8.88 2.11
N VAL A 78 -19.47 -9.28 1.78
CA VAL A 78 -19.01 -10.66 1.67
C VAL A 78 -17.72 -10.78 2.45
N TRP A 79 -17.71 -11.56 3.53
CA TRP A 79 -16.52 -11.73 4.37
C TRP A 79 -16.35 -13.17 4.82
N ARG A 80 -15.12 -13.69 4.65
CA ARG A 80 -14.73 -15.07 4.98
C ARG A 80 -13.42 -15.15 5.77
N GLY A 81 -12.86 -14.01 6.16
CA GLY A 81 -11.61 -13.96 6.93
C GLY A 81 -11.79 -14.17 8.44
N ASP A 82 -13.03 -14.24 8.91
CA ASP A 82 -13.41 -14.58 10.28
C ASP A 82 -14.44 -15.73 10.28
N PRO A 83 -14.57 -16.48 11.39
CA PRO A 83 -15.64 -17.48 11.55
C PRO A 83 -17.02 -16.86 11.30
N ARG A 84 -18.01 -17.70 11.01
CA ARG A 84 -19.40 -17.24 10.85
C ARG A 84 -19.87 -16.49 12.10
N GLY A 85 -20.53 -15.35 11.89
CA GLY A 85 -21.01 -14.49 12.97
C GLY A 85 -21.54 -13.17 12.42
N ASP A 86 -21.62 -12.18 13.27
CA ASP A 86 -22.06 -10.84 12.93
C ASP A 86 -21.06 -10.18 11.98
N ARG A 87 -21.40 -10.12 10.68
CA ARG A 87 -20.56 -9.53 9.63
C ARG A 87 -20.41 -8.03 9.79
N TYR A 88 -21.41 -7.34 10.30
CA TYR A 88 -21.32 -5.89 10.55
C TYR A 88 -20.31 -5.59 11.64
N ALA A 89 -20.34 -6.32 12.75
CA ALA A 89 -19.37 -6.18 13.83
C ALA A 89 -17.94 -6.55 13.38
N GLN A 90 -17.78 -7.61 12.58
CA GLN A 90 -16.48 -8.02 12.04
C GLN A 90 -15.88 -6.97 11.12
N VAL A 91 -16.67 -6.42 10.19
CA VAL A 91 -16.24 -5.35 9.29
C VAL A 91 -15.89 -4.09 10.08
N ARG A 92 -16.71 -3.71 11.07
CA ARG A 92 -16.41 -2.59 11.97
C ARG A 92 -15.06 -2.77 12.63
N THR A 93 -14.77 -3.93 13.22
CA THR A 93 -13.49 -4.21 13.88
C THR A 93 -12.29 -4.09 12.93
N ILE A 94 -12.45 -4.49 11.66
CA ILE A 94 -11.42 -4.34 10.63
C ILE A 94 -11.14 -2.84 10.37
N PHE A 95 -12.20 -2.04 10.19
CA PHE A 95 -12.05 -0.60 9.98
C PHE A 95 -11.49 0.13 11.21
N ASP A 96 -11.92 -0.22 12.42
CA ASP A 96 -11.37 0.33 13.67
C ASP A 96 -9.87 0.07 13.78
N THR A 97 -9.45 -1.17 13.48
CA THR A 97 -8.04 -1.55 13.46
C THR A 97 -7.26 -0.79 12.39
N ALA A 98 -7.83 -0.65 11.19
CA ALA A 98 -7.21 0.08 10.08
C ALA A 98 -7.07 1.57 10.37
N LEU A 99 -8.09 2.19 10.95
CA LEU A 99 -8.06 3.59 11.38
C LEU A 99 -6.99 3.82 12.46
N ALA A 100 -6.96 2.97 13.50
CA ALA A 100 -5.94 3.07 14.55
C ALA A 100 -4.52 3.02 13.96
N ARG A 101 -4.27 2.14 13.00
CA ARG A 101 -2.97 2.04 12.31
C ARG A 101 -2.71 3.22 11.37
N GLY A 102 -3.68 3.58 10.54
CA GLY A 102 -3.53 4.62 9.52
C GLY A 102 -3.39 6.02 10.10
N THR A 103 -3.89 6.26 11.33
CA THR A 103 -3.82 7.55 12.02
C THR A 103 -2.74 7.60 13.12
N ALA A 104 -2.02 6.51 13.38
CA ALA A 104 -1.07 6.40 14.49
C ALA A 104 -0.01 7.52 14.51
N ALA A 105 0.45 7.99 13.35
CA ALA A 105 1.42 9.07 13.24
C ALA A 105 0.79 10.48 13.24
N MET A 106 -0.54 10.60 13.31
CA MET A 106 -1.27 11.87 13.18
C MET A 106 -1.52 12.51 14.55
N ALA A 107 -0.44 12.89 15.23
CA ALA A 107 -0.49 13.47 16.59
C ALA A 107 -0.42 15.00 16.61
N SER A 108 -0.03 15.65 15.49
CA SER A 108 0.17 17.10 15.38
C SER A 108 -0.70 17.69 14.25
N GLY A 109 -0.91 19.00 14.26
CA GLY A 109 -1.76 19.69 13.30
C GLY A 109 -3.14 20.04 13.86
N THR A 110 -4.12 20.27 12.98
CA THR A 110 -5.46 20.64 13.38
C THR A 110 -6.16 19.48 14.10
N PRO A 111 -6.68 19.66 15.33
CA PRO A 111 -7.42 18.61 16.04
C PRO A 111 -8.70 18.24 15.32
N VAL A 112 -8.85 16.94 14.96
CA VAL A 112 -10.01 16.47 14.20
C VAL A 112 -10.60 15.18 14.75
N LEU A 113 -11.88 14.96 14.41
CA LEU A 113 -12.57 13.68 14.48
C LEU A 113 -12.71 13.14 13.07
N VAL A 114 -12.54 11.83 12.92
CA VAL A 114 -12.64 11.13 11.63
C VAL A 114 -13.81 10.17 11.68
N ASP A 115 -14.80 10.40 10.81
CA ASP A 115 -15.96 9.52 10.67
C ASP A 115 -15.84 8.72 9.37
N VAL A 116 -16.07 7.41 9.47
CA VAL A 116 -16.10 6.47 8.34
C VAL A 116 -17.45 5.78 8.31
N GLU A 117 -18.13 5.83 7.17
CA GLU A 117 -19.32 5.03 6.91
C GLU A 117 -19.05 4.04 5.79
N VAL A 118 -19.10 2.76 6.09
CA VAL A 118 -18.86 1.69 5.11
C VAL A 118 -20.02 1.64 4.12
N THR A 119 -19.71 1.65 2.83
CA THR A 119 -20.70 1.50 1.74
C THR A 119 -20.58 0.17 1.04
N ARG A 120 -19.38 -0.46 1.07
CA ARG A 120 -19.13 -1.77 0.49
C ARG A 120 -17.96 -2.45 1.19
N PHE A 121 -18.09 -3.75 1.45
CA PHE A 121 -17.01 -4.62 1.91
C PHE A 121 -17.15 -6.02 1.29
N HIS A 122 -16.74 -6.12 0.05
CA HIS A 122 -16.92 -7.34 -0.75
C HIS A 122 -15.58 -8.04 -0.96
N ALA A 123 -15.29 -9.00 -0.08
CA ALA A 123 -14.12 -9.85 -0.18
C ALA A 123 -14.41 -11.10 -1.04
N LEU A 124 -13.44 -12.00 -1.14
CA LEU A 124 -13.63 -13.26 -1.85
C LEU A 124 -14.36 -14.28 -0.99
N THR A 125 -15.17 -15.11 -1.65
CA THR A 125 -15.65 -16.37 -1.09
C THR A 125 -14.53 -17.39 -1.09
N GLU A 126 -14.69 -18.51 -0.37
CA GLU A 126 -13.74 -19.63 -0.42
C GLU A 126 -13.60 -20.16 -1.84
N LYS A 127 -14.74 -20.28 -2.57
CA LYS A 127 -14.74 -20.75 -3.95
C LYS A 127 -13.85 -19.88 -4.87
N ALA A 128 -13.97 -18.56 -4.77
CA ALA A 128 -13.15 -17.65 -5.56
C ALA A 128 -11.70 -17.64 -5.08
N ARG A 129 -11.48 -17.59 -3.75
CA ARG A 129 -10.14 -17.52 -3.17
C ARG A 129 -9.28 -18.72 -3.50
N TYR A 130 -9.82 -19.94 -3.36
CA TYR A 130 -9.03 -21.16 -3.59
C TYR A 130 -9.07 -21.64 -5.05
N SER A 131 -9.50 -20.76 -5.96
CA SER A 131 -9.45 -21.02 -7.40
C SER A 131 -8.91 -19.81 -8.17
N VAL A 132 -9.76 -18.89 -8.62
CA VAL A 132 -9.42 -17.84 -9.58
C VAL A 132 -8.85 -16.57 -8.95
N GLY A 133 -9.10 -16.32 -7.65
CA GLY A 133 -8.80 -15.04 -7.01
C GLY A 133 -9.79 -13.94 -7.44
N GLY A 134 -9.33 -12.68 -7.36
CA GLY A 134 -10.15 -11.52 -7.75
C GLY A 134 -9.68 -10.22 -7.12
N THR A 135 -10.63 -9.49 -6.55
CA THR A 135 -10.39 -8.19 -5.90
C THR A 135 -11.13 -8.15 -4.56
N TYR A 136 -10.46 -7.67 -3.52
CA TYR A 136 -11.13 -7.19 -2.33
C TYR A 136 -11.63 -5.78 -2.62
N SER A 137 -12.95 -5.61 -2.75
CA SER A 137 -13.57 -4.31 -3.05
C SER A 137 -14.10 -3.70 -1.77
N MET A 138 -13.47 -2.60 -1.35
CA MET A 138 -13.78 -1.89 -0.12
C MET A 138 -14.03 -0.42 -0.41
N GLN A 139 -15.22 0.07 -0.04
CA GLN A 139 -15.63 1.44 -0.29
C GLN A 139 -16.26 2.02 0.98
N PHE A 140 -16.01 3.31 1.22
CA PHE A 140 -16.54 4.00 2.38
C PHE A 140 -16.62 5.52 2.14
N LEU A 141 -17.48 6.19 2.89
CA LEU A 141 -17.50 7.64 2.99
C LEU A 141 -16.59 8.08 4.12
N LEU A 142 -15.72 9.05 3.84
CA LEU A 142 -14.81 9.66 4.79
C LEU A 142 -15.26 11.10 5.07
N THR A 143 -15.40 11.43 6.34
CA THR A 143 -15.69 12.79 6.81
C THR A 143 -14.69 13.18 7.88
N VAL A 144 -14.12 14.38 7.76
CA VAL A 144 -13.22 14.97 8.75
C VAL A 144 -13.92 16.18 9.38
N ARG A 145 -14.02 16.20 10.71
CA ARG A 145 -14.64 17.28 11.47
C ARG A 145 -13.64 17.94 12.40
N ASP A 146 -13.80 19.22 12.62
CA ASP A 146 -13.10 19.94 13.69
C ASP A 146 -13.47 19.34 15.05
N ALA A 147 -12.48 18.95 15.86
CA ALA A 147 -12.73 18.26 17.13
C ALA A 147 -13.37 19.16 18.19
N ARG A 148 -13.28 20.49 18.06
CA ARG A 148 -13.82 21.46 19.01
C ARG A 148 -15.22 21.89 18.65
N THR A 149 -15.48 22.12 17.37
CA THR A 149 -16.76 22.69 16.88
C THR A 149 -17.69 21.66 16.28
N GLY A 150 -17.19 20.48 15.87
CA GLY A 150 -17.94 19.48 15.12
C GLY A 150 -18.17 19.85 13.65
N ALA A 151 -17.71 21.02 13.20
CA ALA A 151 -17.89 21.46 11.82
C ALA A 151 -17.13 20.56 10.84
N ILE A 152 -17.74 20.28 9.68
CA ILE A 152 -17.10 19.49 8.63
C ILE A 152 -15.97 20.31 8.00
N ILE A 153 -14.75 19.76 8.02
CA ILE A 153 -13.57 20.33 7.37
C ILE A 153 -13.41 19.71 5.97
N ASP A 154 -13.68 18.40 5.83
CA ASP A 154 -13.55 17.68 4.56
C ASP A 154 -14.58 16.53 4.50
N GLY A 155 -15.17 16.32 3.34
CA GLY A 155 -16.15 15.28 3.10
C GLY A 155 -17.61 15.72 3.34
N PRO A 156 -18.58 14.76 3.37
CA PRO A 156 -18.36 13.33 3.11
C PRO A 156 -17.90 13.07 1.67
N ARG A 157 -16.90 12.24 1.49
CA ARG A 157 -16.41 11.85 0.17
C ARG A 157 -16.17 10.35 0.08
N GLU A 158 -16.45 9.78 -1.10
CA GLU A 158 -16.25 8.38 -1.35
C GLU A 158 -14.75 8.06 -1.46
N VAL A 159 -14.33 7.01 -0.77
CA VAL A 159 -12.99 6.44 -0.83
C VAL A 159 -13.07 5.00 -1.28
N VAL A 160 -12.26 4.66 -2.28
CA VAL A 160 -12.13 3.29 -2.81
C VAL A 160 -10.79 2.72 -2.40
N ALA A 161 -10.82 1.62 -1.65
CA ALA A 161 -9.65 0.93 -1.13
C ALA A 161 -9.46 -0.47 -1.75
N ASP A 162 -9.89 -0.64 -2.98
CA ASP A 162 -9.78 -1.91 -3.69
C ASP A 162 -8.33 -2.40 -3.75
N THR A 163 -8.15 -3.73 -3.69
CA THR A 163 -6.83 -4.36 -3.82
C THR A 163 -6.96 -5.74 -4.46
N PRO A 164 -6.01 -6.15 -5.33
CA PRO A 164 -5.98 -7.50 -5.87
C PRO A 164 -5.95 -8.56 -4.76
N ALA A 165 -6.62 -9.67 -5.00
CA ALA A 165 -6.67 -10.81 -4.10
C ALA A 165 -6.22 -12.07 -4.84
N ALA A 166 -5.19 -12.72 -4.31
CA ALA A 166 -4.66 -13.95 -4.88
C ALA A 166 -5.70 -15.09 -4.88
N GLY A 167 -5.59 -15.98 -5.85
CA GLY A 167 -6.38 -17.20 -5.96
C GLY A 167 -5.53 -18.46 -6.03
N GLY A 168 -6.15 -19.62 -5.74
CA GLY A 168 -5.53 -20.92 -5.83
C GLY A 168 -4.27 -21.08 -4.97
N GLU A 169 -3.24 -21.67 -5.54
CA GLU A 169 -1.96 -21.92 -4.85
C GLU A 169 -1.30 -20.64 -4.32
N ARG A 170 -1.45 -19.52 -5.01
CA ARG A 170 -0.92 -18.24 -4.53
C ARG A 170 -1.60 -17.79 -3.24
N ALA A 171 -2.91 -18.01 -3.12
CA ALA A 171 -3.64 -17.68 -1.90
C ALA A 171 -3.14 -18.51 -0.72
N LEU A 172 -2.92 -19.82 -0.92
CA LEU A 172 -2.35 -20.73 0.09
C LEU A 172 -0.92 -20.31 0.49
N ALA A 173 -0.08 -19.95 -0.49
CA ALA A 173 1.27 -19.48 -0.23
C ALA A 173 1.30 -18.14 0.53
N GLU A 174 0.36 -17.24 0.28
CA GLU A 174 0.18 -16.00 1.04
C GLU A 174 -0.23 -16.29 2.49
N GLU A 175 -1.21 -17.17 2.69
CA GLU A 175 -1.66 -17.59 4.03
C GLU A 175 -0.55 -18.24 4.85
N ALA A 176 0.24 -19.12 4.23
CA ALA A 176 1.39 -19.75 4.88
C ALA A 176 2.45 -18.73 5.35
N ARG A 177 2.50 -17.54 4.73
CA ARG A 177 3.36 -16.42 5.14
C ARG A 177 2.67 -15.43 6.10
N GLY A 178 1.47 -15.76 6.58
CA GLY A 178 0.69 -14.89 7.46
C GLY A 178 -0.09 -13.79 6.76
N LEU A 179 -0.08 -13.74 5.41
CA LEU A 179 -0.86 -12.78 4.62
C LEU A 179 -2.30 -13.28 4.44
N THR A 180 -2.99 -13.41 5.55
CA THR A 180 -4.41 -13.81 5.55
C THR A 180 -5.27 -12.69 4.93
N PRO A 181 -6.51 -13.00 4.48
CA PRO A 181 -7.45 -11.98 3.99
C PRO A 181 -7.59 -10.80 4.95
N LYS A 182 -7.69 -11.07 6.25
CA LYS A 182 -7.83 -10.05 7.29
C LYS A 182 -6.62 -9.11 7.36
N VAL A 183 -5.42 -9.66 7.30
CA VAL A 183 -4.17 -8.87 7.28
C VAL A 183 -4.12 -7.99 6.03
N VAL A 184 -4.41 -8.57 4.86
CA VAL A 184 -4.34 -7.84 3.58
C VAL A 184 -5.33 -6.67 3.55
N VAL A 185 -6.61 -6.91 3.87
CA VAL A 185 -7.63 -5.83 3.83
C VAL A 185 -7.37 -4.76 4.89
N THR A 186 -6.96 -5.16 6.11
CA THR A 186 -6.68 -4.19 7.18
C THR A 186 -5.48 -3.32 6.84
N THR A 187 -4.41 -3.89 6.29
CA THR A 187 -3.22 -3.15 5.86
C THR A 187 -3.58 -2.18 4.73
N ARG A 188 -4.31 -2.66 3.72
CA ARG A 188 -4.74 -1.82 2.59
C ARG A 188 -5.60 -0.65 3.04
N LEU A 189 -6.58 -0.89 3.91
CA LEU A 189 -7.42 0.18 4.47
C LEU A 189 -6.59 1.20 5.25
N ALA A 190 -5.64 0.76 6.08
CA ALA A 190 -4.78 1.66 6.85
C ALA A 190 -3.94 2.57 5.94
N GLU A 191 -3.34 2.03 4.87
CA GLU A 191 -2.57 2.78 3.87
C GLU A 191 -3.44 3.82 3.16
N VAL A 192 -4.64 3.42 2.73
CA VAL A 192 -5.57 4.32 2.04
C VAL A 192 -6.03 5.43 2.98
N ILE A 193 -6.42 5.11 4.20
CA ILE A 193 -6.85 6.08 5.21
C ILE A 193 -5.72 7.09 5.49
N ALA A 194 -4.49 6.64 5.70
CA ALA A 194 -3.35 7.51 5.90
C ALA A 194 -3.13 8.45 4.72
N THR A 195 -3.21 7.92 3.50
CA THR A 195 -3.07 8.70 2.26
C THR A 195 -4.17 9.74 2.12
N GLU A 196 -5.43 9.34 2.37
CA GLU A 196 -6.58 10.22 2.25
C GLU A 196 -6.55 11.37 3.27
N LEU A 197 -6.12 11.12 4.49
CA LEU A 197 -6.01 12.14 5.54
C LEU A 197 -4.80 13.09 5.36
N THR A 198 -3.79 12.70 4.58
CA THR A 198 -2.67 13.59 4.24
C THR A 198 -2.96 14.45 3.00
N ARG A 199 -3.96 14.09 2.21
CA ARG A 199 -4.36 14.84 1.01
C ARG A 199 -4.99 16.19 1.37
N PRO A 200 -4.77 17.26 0.58
CA PRO A 200 -5.48 18.53 0.75
C PRO A 200 -7.01 18.35 0.66
N PRO A 201 -7.80 19.08 1.48
CA PRO A 201 -9.26 19.04 1.40
C PRO A 201 -9.76 19.36 0.00
N GLY A 202 -10.86 18.70 -0.42
CA GLY A 202 -11.46 18.90 -1.74
C GLY A 202 -10.74 18.23 -2.92
N GLN A 203 -9.56 17.60 -2.71
CA GLN A 203 -8.91 16.82 -3.76
C GLN A 203 -9.41 15.36 -3.72
N VAL A 204 -10.10 14.95 -4.77
CA VAL A 204 -10.52 13.55 -4.96
C VAL A 204 -9.35 12.75 -5.53
N ALA A 205 -9.14 11.53 -5.02
CA ALA A 205 -8.17 10.62 -5.62
C ALA A 205 -8.52 10.36 -7.10
N PRO A 206 -7.55 10.36 -8.01
CA PRO A 206 -7.82 9.92 -9.36
C PRO A 206 -8.36 8.48 -9.30
N LYS A 207 -9.51 8.21 -9.92
CA LYS A 207 -10.04 6.85 -10.05
C LYS A 207 -8.99 6.04 -10.80
N ARG A 208 -8.29 5.16 -10.10
CA ARG A 208 -7.37 4.20 -10.73
C ARG A 208 -8.21 3.19 -11.49
N THR A 209 -8.45 3.45 -12.76
CA THR A 209 -9.00 2.45 -13.67
C THR A 209 -7.99 1.31 -13.77
N VAL A 210 -8.45 0.06 -13.71
CA VAL A 210 -7.61 -1.16 -13.74
C VAL A 210 -6.70 -1.22 -14.99
N LEU A 211 -7.02 -0.45 -16.03
CA LEU A 211 -6.21 -0.33 -17.25
C LEU A 211 -4.82 0.30 -17.02
N SER A 212 -4.62 1.12 -16.00
CA SER A 212 -3.33 1.77 -15.74
C SER A 212 -2.26 0.83 -15.17
N ALA A 213 -2.63 -0.37 -14.76
CA ALA A 213 -1.69 -1.35 -14.21
C ALA A 213 -1.01 -2.22 -15.28
N LEU A 214 -1.45 -2.15 -16.54
CA LEU A 214 -0.93 -2.98 -17.64
C LEU A 214 0.14 -2.28 -18.49
N VAL A 215 0.40 -1.01 -18.27
CA VAL A 215 1.47 -0.29 -18.97
C VAL A 215 2.69 -0.22 -18.04
N ARG A 216 3.46 -1.31 -17.95
CA ARG A 216 4.87 -1.23 -17.58
C ARG A 216 5.64 -0.86 -18.85
N PRO A 217 6.42 0.22 -18.87
CA PRO A 217 7.41 0.37 -19.93
C PRO A 217 8.42 -0.78 -19.76
N ALA A 218 8.67 -1.48 -20.87
CA ALA A 218 9.77 -2.44 -20.97
C ALA A 218 11.09 -1.64 -20.91
N GLU A 219 11.93 -1.93 -19.92
CA GLU A 219 13.37 -1.71 -19.92
C GLU A 219 14.09 -3.03 -20.17
#